data_3a244924d2f5d3bbdf84126f8b55c7f4
#
_entry.id   3a244924d2f5d3bbdf84126f8b55c7f4
#
_cell.length_a   1.000
_cell.length_b   1.000
_cell.length_c   1.000
_cell.angle_alpha   90.00
_cell.angle_beta   90.00
_cell.angle_gamma   90.00
#
_symmetry.space_group_name_H-M   'P 1'
#
loop_
_entity.id
_entity.type
_entity.pdbx_description
1 polymer ?
#
loop_
_entity_poly.entity_id
_entity_poly.type
_entity_poly.pdbx_seq_one_letter_code
_entity_poly.pdbx_strand_id
1 'polypeptide(L)'
;MLHMINKPPITANTLSSVVRIAADGDPILLIEDAVLAARPGAVTDELVKRTAAKHPVYAIAADLKARGIEKLIEGIESIGYEGFVELAEKHQVVTWN
;
A
#
# COMPACT_ATOMS: atom_id res chain seq x y z
N MET A 1 -8.97 7.83 -7.24
CA MET A 1 -9.09 7.84 -5.77
C MET A 1 -7.87 7.18 -5.17
N LEU A 2 -7.29 7.77 -4.15
CA LEU A 2 -6.15 7.19 -3.44
C LEU A 2 -6.67 6.39 -2.25
N HIS A 3 -6.36 5.09 -2.22
CA HIS A 3 -6.77 4.21 -1.13
C HIS A 3 -5.62 4.06 -0.13
N MET A 4 -5.80 4.63 1.07
CA MET A 4 -4.81 4.51 2.15
C MET A 4 -5.20 3.39 3.09
N ILE A 5 -4.29 2.45 3.30
CA ILE A 5 -4.51 1.30 4.17
C ILE A 5 -3.57 1.41 5.38
N ASN A 6 -4.12 1.36 6.58
CA ASN A 6 -3.33 1.48 7.82
C ASN A 6 -3.26 0.20 8.65
N LYS A 7 -3.97 -0.85 8.28
CA LYS A 7 -3.94 -2.13 9.00
C LYS A 7 -3.27 -3.22 8.18
N PRO A 8 -2.57 -4.16 8.83
CA PRO A 8 -1.91 -5.24 8.12
C PRO A 8 -2.93 -6.16 7.46
N PRO A 9 -2.71 -6.54 6.18
CA PRO A 9 -3.66 -7.39 5.44
C PRO A 9 -3.81 -8.79 6.01
N ILE A 10 -2.87 -9.25 6.82
CA ILE A 10 -2.93 -10.58 7.45
C ILE A 10 -4.12 -10.69 8.40
N THR A 11 -4.43 -9.60 9.11
CA THR A 11 -5.48 -9.58 10.14
C THR A 11 -6.81 -9.06 9.63
N ALA A 12 -6.84 -8.55 8.41
CA ALA A 12 -8.04 -7.96 7.85
C ALA A 12 -8.08 -8.22 6.35
N ASN A 13 -9.27 -8.43 5.83
CA ASN A 13 -9.48 -8.60 4.39
C ASN A 13 -9.48 -7.26 3.66
N THR A 14 -8.81 -6.26 4.22
CA THR A 14 -8.84 -4.90 3.72
C THR A 14 -8.31 -4.79 2.31
N LEU A 15 -7.15 -5.40 2.05
CA LEU A 15 -6.56 -5.32 0.71
C LEU A 15 -7.46 -5.97 -0.35
N SER A 16 -8.05 -7.11 -0.04
CA SER A 16 -8.99 -7.77 -0.94
C SER A 16 -10.22 -6.91 -1.20
N SER A 17 -10.71 -6.23 -0.16
CA SER A 17 -11.86 -5.33 -0.29
C SER A 17 -11.53 -4.11 -1.15
N VAL A 18 -10.34 -3.53 -0.94
CA VAL A 18 -9.88 -2.39 -1.73
C VAL A 18 -9.79 -2.77 -3.21
N VAL A 19 -9.20 -3.90 -3.52
CA VAL A 19 -9.03 -4.36 -4.90
C VAL A 19 -10.38 -4.55 -5.60
N ARG A 20 -11.41 -5.03 -4.87
CA ARG A 20 -12.75 -5.18 -5.44
C ARG A 20 -13.43 -3.87 -5.75
N ILE A 21 -13.15 -2.83 -4.97
CA ILE A 21 -13.85 -1.55 -5.05
C ILE A 21 -13.08 -0.54 -5.89
N ALA A 22 -11.75 -0.61 -5.88
CA ALA A 22 -10.90 0.36 -6.56
C ALA A 22 -11.13 0.32 -8.07
N ALA A 23 -11.18 1.51 -8.66
CA ALA A 23 -11.19 1.63 -10.12
C ALA A 23 -9.82 1.28 -10.67
N ASP A 24 -9.77 0.81 -11.92
CA ASP A 24 -8.51 0.46 -12.58
C ASP A 24 -7.52 1.63 -12.50
N GLY A 25 -6.32 1.33 -12.03
CA GLY A 25 -5.26 2.34 -11.93
C GLY A 25 -5.29 3.19 -10.69
N ASP A 26 -6.28 3.04 -9.80
CA ASP A 26 -6.29 3.78 -8.54
C ASP A 26 -5.03 3.45 -7.73
N PRO A 27 -4.31 4.46 -7.21
CA PRO A 27 -3.15 4.21 -6.37
C PRO A 27 -3.56 3.69 -4.99
N ILE A 28 -2.70 2.84 -4.44
CA ILE A 28 -2.86 2.30 -3.09
C ILE A 28 -1.63 2.69 -2.28
N LEU A 29 -1.86 3.22 -1.08
CA LEU A 29 -0.79 3.64 -0.19
C LEU A 29 -0.87 2.88 1.12
N LEU A 30 0.21 2.19 1.45
CA LEU A 30 0.35 1.47 2.72
C LEU A 30 1.02 2.39 3.73
N ILE A 31 0.39 2.54 4.89
CA ILE A 31 0.92 3.36 5.99
C ILE A 31 0.87 2.57 7.29
N GLU A 32 1.61 3.01 8.28
CA GLU A 32 1.62 2.38 9.59
C GLU A 32 1.87 0.87 9.47
N ASP A 33 1.14 0.05 10.18
CA ASP A 33 1.35 -1.40 10.16
C ASP A 33 1.02 -2.07 8.83
N ALA A 34 0.28 -1.40 7.95
CA ALA A 34 0.00 -1.94 6.62
C ALA A 34 1.28 -2.10 5.79
N VAL A 35 2.34 -1.35 6.08
CA VAL A 35 3.61 -1.49 5.34
C VAL A 35 4.25 -2.88 5.55
N LEU A 36 3.83 -3.63 6.54
CA LEU A 36 4.28 -5.02 6.73
C LEU A 36 3.94 -5.88 5.53
N ALA A 37 2.88 -5.55 4.79
CA ALA A 37 2.51 -6.25 3.57
C ALA A 37 3.50 -6.04 2.42
N ALA A 38 4.32 -5.01 2.51
CA ALA A 38 5.31 -4.72 1.46
C ALA A 38 6.53 -5.63 1.53
N ARG A 39 6.71 -6.38 2.62
CA ARG A 39 7.86 -7.27 2.80
C ARG A 39 7.72 -8.51 1.92
N PRO A 40 8.80 -8.94 1.23
CA PRO A 40 8.78 -10.21 0.51
C PRO A 40 8.63 -11.39 1.47
N GLY A 41 7.96 -12.45 1.02
CA GLY A 41 7.84 -13.69 1.81
C GLY A 41 6.71 -13.71 2.82
N ALA A 42 5.90 -12.67 2.89
CA ALA A 42 4.72 -12.66 3.76
C ALA A 42 3.63 -13.59 3.20
N VAL A 43 2.71 -14.02 4.06
CA VAL A 43 1.57 -14.85 3.64
C VAL A 43 0.78 -14.18 2.52
N THR A 44 0.72 -12.87 2.53
CA THR A 44 -0.04 -12.07 1.56
C THR A 44 0.75 -11.68 0.32
N ASP A 45 1.96 -12.19 0.15
CA ASP A 45 2.87 -11.85 -0.95
C ASP A 45 2.18 -11.95 -2.32
N GLU A 46 1.52 -13.07 -2.62
CA GLU A 46 0.84 -13.24 -3.89
C GLU A 46 -0.28 -12.23 -4.13
N LEU A 47 -1.06 -11.94 -3.09
CA LEU A 47 -2.13 -10.95 -3.19
C LEU A 47 -1.55 -9.56 -3.49
N VAL A 48 -0.47 -9.20 -2.81
CA VAL A 48 0.18 -7.90 -3.00
C VAL A 48 0.77 -7.80 -4.41
N LYS A 49 1.40 -8.86 -4.90
CA LYS A 49 1.96 -8.89 -6.26
C LYS A 49 0.87 -8.71 -7.32
N ARG A 50 -0.25 -9.39 -7.16
CA ARG A 50 -1.37 -9.26 -8.10
C ARG A 50 -1.97 -7.86 -8.06
N THR A 51 -2.02 -7.27 -6.87
CA THR A 51 -2.51 -5.90 -6.70
C THR A 51 -1.58 -4.91 -7.41
N ALA A 52 -0.26 -5.07 -7.22
CA ALA A 52 0.73 -4.19 -7.84
C ALA A 52 0.74 -4.29 -9.37
N ALA A 53 0.26 -5.40 -9.92
CA ALA A 53 0.14 -5.55 -11.37
C ALA A 53 -0.98 -4.69 -11.97
N LYS A 54 -1.98 -4.30 -11.16
CA LYS A 54 -3.14 -3.54 -11.62
C LYS A 54 -3.22 -2.12 -11.07
N HIS A 55 -2.55 -1.87 -9.96
CA HIS A 55 -2.60 -0.58 -9.26
C HIS A 55 -1.19 -0.16 -8.87
N PRO A 56 -0.86 1.14 -8.96
CA PRO A 56 0.38 1.63 -8.34
C PRO A 56 0.27 1.43 -6.83
N VAL A 57 1.24 0.73 -6.24
CA VAL A 57 1.26 0.48 -4.80
C VAL A 57 2.47 1.18 -4.19
N TYR A 58 2.23 1.98 -3.18
CA TYR A 58 3.25 2.76 -2.49
C TYR A 58 3.27 2.40 -1.00
N ALA A 59 4.41 2.62 -0.37
CA ALA A 59 4.55 2.48 1.07
C ALA A 59 5.31 3.69 1.61
N ILE A 60 4.89 4.22 2.75
CA ILE A 60 5.52 5.39 3.35
C ILE A 60 6.89 5.00 3.91
N ALA A 61 7.93 5.71 3.47
CA ALA A 61 9.31 5.42 3.83
C ALA A 61 9.55 5.46 5.35
N ALA A 62 8.97 6.43 6.05
CA ALA A 62 9.14 6.53 7.50
C ALA A 62 8.58 5.33 8.25
N ASP A 63 7.44 4.79 7.79
CA ASP A 63 6.83 3.62 8.42
C ASP A 63 7.60 2.35 8.12
N LEU A 64 8.16 2.23 6.91
CA LEU A 64 9.05 1.13 6.55
C LEU A 64 10.29 1.14 7.44
N LYS A 65 10.91 2.30 7.58
CA LYS A 65 12.12 2.47 8.38
C LYS A 65 11.87 2.15 9.85
N ALA A 66 10.74 2.61 10.38
CA ALA A 66 10.39 2.38 11.78
C ALA A 66 10.26 0.88 12.09
N ARG A 67 9.96 0.07 11.08
CA ARG A 67 9.78 -1.38 11.22
C ARG A 67 10.95 -2.19 10.67
N GLY A 68 12.05 -1.54 10.31
CA GLY A 68 13.25 -2.18 9.81
C GLY A 68 13.08 -2.88 8.46
N ILE A 69 12.15 -2.43 7.65
CA ILE A 69 11.87 -3.03 6.35
C ILE A 69 12.75 -2.37 5.29
N GLU A 70 13.68 -3.14 4.72
CA GLU A 70 14.60 -2.65 3.70
C GLU A 70 14.27 -3.14 2.31
N LYS A 71 13.78 -4.39 2.21
CA LYS A 71 13.43 -4.99 0.93
C LYS A 71 11.93 -4.97 0.74
N LEU A 72 11.50 -4.61 -0.46
CA LEU A 72 10.09 -4.54 -0.83
C LEU A 72 9.78 -5.55 -1.93
N ILE A 73 8.54 -6.00 -1.96
CA ILE A 73 8.02 -6.78 -3.07
C ILE A 73 8.17 -5.95 -4.34
N GLU A 74 8.59 -6.58 -5.44
CA GLU A 74 8.73 -5.90 -6.73
C GLU A 74 7.39 -5.28 -7.14
N GLY A 75 7.43 -4.03 -7.56
CA GLY A 75 6.26 -3.26 -7.94
C GLY A 75 5.77 -2.30 -6.86
N ILE A 76 6.30 -2.40 -5.64
CA ILE A 76 5.96 -1.45 -4.58
C ILE A 76 7.05 -0.37 -4.52
N GLU A 77 6.62 0.88 -4.49
CA GLU A 77 7.52 2.02 -4.41
C GLU A 77 7.46 2.68 -3.03
N SER A 78 8.64 2.90 -2.44
CA SER A 78 8.74 3.67 -1.20
C SER A 78 8.64 5.16 -1.52
N ILE A 79 7.78 5.89 -0.81
CA ILE A 79 7.64 7.33 -1.00
C ILE A 79 7.77 8.08 0.32
N GLY A 80 8.27 9.30 0.24
CA GLY A 80 8.33 10.19 1.38
C GLY A 80 7.11 11.10 1.44
N TYR A 81 7.19 12.10 2.31
CA TYR A 81 6.10 13.05 2.52
C TYR A 81 5.71 13.78 1.23
N GLU A 82 6.69 14.19 0.43
CA GLU A 82 6.41 14.89 -0.82
C GLU A 82 5.64 14.04 -1.80
N GLY A 83 5.99 12.76 -1.91
CA GLY A 83 5.26 11.82 -2.76
C GLY A 83 3.82 11.63 -2.30
N PHE A 84 3.61 11.56 -0.99
CA PHE A 84 2.27 11.49 -0.42
C PHE A 84 1.46 12.76 -0.76
N VAL A 85 2.04 13.92 -0.59
CA VAL A 85 1.35 15.19 -0.90
C VAL A 85 0.94 15.25 -2.37
N GLU A 86 1.82 14.82 -3.28
CA GLU A 86 1.49 14.78 -4.70
C GLU A 86 0.29 13.88 -5.00
N LEU A 87 0.26 12.69 -4.37
CA LEU A 87 -0.87 11.78 -4.55
C LEU A 87 -2.16 12.37 -3.99
N ALA A 88 -2.09 13.00 -2.82
CA ALA A 88 -3.26 13.60 -2.17
C ALA A 88 -3.80 14.81 -2.95
N GLU A 89 -2.94 15.52 -3.68
CA GLU A 89 -3.37 16.63 -4.52
C GLU A 89 -4.07 16.15 -5.80
N LYS A 90 -3.69 15.00 -6.32
CA LYS A 90 -4.22 14.46 -7.57
C LYS A 90 -5.47 13.61 -7.40
N HIS A 91 -5.70 13.09 -6.19
CA HIS A 91 -6.76 12.11 -5.94
C HIS A 91 -7.52 12.45 -4.67
N GLN A 92 -8.79 12.09 -4.64
CA GLN A 92 -9.52 12.03 -3.38
C GLN A 92 -8.97 10.89 -2.53
N VAL A 93 -8.81 11.11 -1.23
CA VAL A 93 -8.24 10.13 -0.31
C VAL A 93 -9.34 9.39 0.44
N VAL A 94 -9.25 8.07 0.43
CA VAL A 94 -10.10 7.19 1.25
C VAL A 94 -9.18 6.40 2.18
N THR A 95 -9.49 6.43 3.47
CA THR A 95 -8.73 5.66 4.45
C THR A 95 -9.50 4.41 4.84
N TRP A 96 -8.82 3.27 4.76
CA TRP A 96 -9.37 1.97 5.13
C TRP A 96 -8.81 1.57 6.49
N ASN A 97 -9.68 1.48 7.47
CA ASN A 97 -9.31 1.10 8.85
C ASN A 97 -9.59 -0.37 9.11
#